data_e93cd5a5c39504053323fbba468d4c75
#
_entry.id   e93cd5a5c39504053323fbba468d4c75
#
_cell.length_a   1.000
_cell.length_b   1.000
_cell.length_c   1.000
_cell.angle_alpha   90.00
_cell.angle_beta   90.00
_cell.angle_gamma   90.00
#
_symmetry.space_group_name_H-M   'P 1'
#
loop_
_entity.id
_entity.type
_entity.pdbx_description
1 polymer ?
#
loop_
_entity_poly.entity_id
_entity_poly.type
_entity_poly.pdbx_seq_one_letter_code
_entity_poly.pdbx_strand_id
1 'polypeptide(L)'
;MILFDGCSWTEGVELENLERDRFSTLVSEHYQTEHVNIAEMGKSNDGILRTTIRHCENNHVDVAVIQLTKISRREILSPDKGRLDFYCNRYYLINVNSQDDAIKSYYANLQTHEDDIANFYKNKFLLEHYFKTKNIKYFFVQLNHKKNMVPPEIQSSWQLMSPKPVPSLYDVLGGESFSTPYFDHSKFTVVHEHPELSEYGIELIREELKPDQKALAGEKKKPQYRTHPNSKGHRKIADFIIKNLKGFF
;
A
#
# COMPACT_ATOMS: atom_id res chain seq x y z
N MET A 1 13.64 -17.32 5.40
CA MET A 1 13.60 -15.99 4.73
C MET A 1 12.30 -15.29 5.06
N ILE A 2 12.33 -13.95 5.24
CA ILE A 2 11.12 -13.13 5.42
C ILE A 2 10.70 -12.55 4.07
N LEU A 3 9.46 -12.73 3.66
CA LEU A 3 8.86 -12.06 2.51
C LEU A 3 8.12 -10.80 2.97
N PHE A 4 8.38 -9.68 2.30
CA PHE A 4 7.56 -8.47 2.40
C PHE A 4 6.87 -8.20 1.07
N ASP A 5 5.56 -8.00 1.09
CA ASP A 5 4.79 -7.54 -0.06
C ASP A 5 3.78 -6.46 0.37
N GLY A 6 3.42 -5.59 -0.57
CA GLY A 6 2.55 -4.46 -0.32
C GLY A 6 2.62 -3.43 -1.43
N CYS A 7 2.36 -2.18 -1.08
CA CYS A 7 2.45 -1.06 -2.01
C CYS A 7 3.66 -0.14 -1.68
N SER A 8 3.60 1.11 -2.14
CA SER A 8 4.66 2.11 -2.00
C SER A 8 5.24 2.30 -0.58
N TRP A 9 4.44 2.09 0.47
CA TRP A 9 4.92 2.18 1.86
C TRP A 9 5.86 1.02 2.21
N THR A 10 5.54 -0.18 1.74
CA THR A 10 6.42 -1.36 1.93
C THR A 10 7.62 -1.31 1.01
N GLU A 11 7.45 -0.79 -0.21
CA GLU A 11 8.55 -0.54 -1.14
C GLU A 11 9.55 0.47 -0.60
N GLY A 12 9.09 1.44 0.21
CA GLY A 12 9.90 2.51 0.79
C GLY A 12 10.03 3.73 -0.11
N VAL A 13 9.02 3.99 -0.94
CA VAL A 13 8.99 5.17 -1.83
C VAL A 13 9.23 6.44 -1.02
N GLU A 14 10.03 7.36 -1.58
CA GLU A 14 10.45 8.63 -0.99
C GLU A 14 11.54 8.53 0.11
N LEU A 15 12.00 7.34 0.51
CA LEU A 15 13.19 7.21 1.36
C LEU A 15 14.46 7.59 0.58
N GLU A 16 15.37 8.27 1.25
CA GLU A 16 16.68 8.62 0.67
C GLU A 16 17.61 7.41 0.60
N ASN A 17 17.52 6.51 1.56
CA ASN A 17 18.31 5.29 1.60
C ASN A 17 17.40 4.08 1.90
N LEU A 18 16.98 3.41 0.83
CA LEU A 18 16.10 2.24 0.90
C LEU A 18 16.74 1.09 1.67
N GLU A 19 18.01 0.81 1.41
CA GLU A 19 18.72 -0.35 1.99
C GLU A 19 18.90 -0.24 3.50
N ARG A 20 18.98 0.99 4.01
CA ARG A 20 19.17 1.25 5.45
C ARG A 20 17.86 1.51 6.19
N ASP A 21 16.96 2.30 5.58
CA ASP A 21 15.89 2.96 6.31
C ASP A 21 14.51 2.30 6.12
N ARG A 22 14.38 1.39 5.16
CA ARG A 22 13.13 0.69 4.89
C ARG A 22 12.79 -0.27 6.04
N PHE A 23 11.53 -0.28 6.45
CA PHE A 23 11.12 -1.12 7.60
C PHE A 23 11.37 -2.62 7.36
N SER A 24 11.31 -3.11 6.12
CA SER A 24 11.63 -4.51 5.80
C SER A 24 13.08 -4.84 6.12
N THR A 25 14.03 -3.96 5.79
CA THR A 25 15.44 -4.09 6.14
C THR A 25 15.62 -4.10 7.66
N LEU A 26 15.03 -3.12 8.35
CA LEU A 26 15.13 -2.98 9.80
C LEU A 26 14.59 -4.20 10.57
N VAL A 27 13.50 -4.79 10.09
CA VAL A 27 12.94 -6.02 10.66
C VAL A 27 13.86 -7.21 10.42
N SER A 28 14.38 -7.37 9.20
CA SER A 28 15.28 -8.48 8.86
C SER A 28 16.59 -8.44 9.64
N GLU A 29 17.18 -7.26 9.80
CA GLU A 29 18.36 -7.02 10.62
C GLU A 29 18.13 -7.42 12.08
N HIS A 30 16.97 -7.02 12.65
CA HIS A 30 16.62 -7.38 14.04
C HIS A 30 16.60 -8.89 14.27
N TYR A 31 16.04 -9.66 13.31
CA TYR A 31 15.97 -11.12 13.40
C TYR A 31 17.19 -11.85 12.80
N GLN A 32 18.15 -11.11 12.27
CA GLN A 32 19.33 -11.66 11.57
C GLN A 32 18.94 -12.69 10.51
N THR A 33 17.91 -12.38 9.73
CA THR A 33 17.28 -13.28 8.76
C THR A 33 17.25 -12.61 7.39
N GLU A 34 17.55 -13.35 6.33
CA GLU A 34 17.40 -12.88 4.95
C GLU A 34 15.95 -12.47 4.67
N HIS A 35 15.80 -11.44 3.85
CA HIS A 35 14.49 -11.00 3.39
C HIS A 35 14.46 -10.68 1.90
N VAL A 36 13.27 -10.73 1.37
CA VAL A 36 12.95 -10.19 0.05
C VAL A 36 11.77 -9.23 0.17
N ASN A 37 11.83 -8.11 -0.53
CA ASN A 37 10.74 -7.14 -0.62
C ASN A 37 10.29 -7.06 -2.08
N ILE A 38 9.09 -7.56 -2.35
CA ILE A 38 8.47 -7.56 -3.69
C ILE A 38 7.34 -6.54 -3.80
N ALA A 39 7.25 -5.63 -2.82
CA ALA A 39 6.27 -4.55 -2.84
C ALA A 39 6.53 -3.59 -4.00
N GLU A 40 5.47 -2.93 -4.47
CA GLU A 40 5.53 -2.08 -5.64
C GLU A 40 4.52 -0.95 -5.55
N MET A 41 4.95 0.26 -5.86
CA MET A 41 4.13 1.47 -5.84
C MET A 41 2.82 1.28 -6.62
N GLY A 42 1.73 1.70 -5.99
CA GLY A 42 0.40 1.62 -6.61
C GLY A 42 -0.26 0.26 -6.57
N LYS A 43 0.43 -0.83 -6.20
CA LYS A 43 -0.13 -2.19 -6.21
C LYS A 43 -1.48 -2.27 -5.51
N SER A 44 -2.41 -3.01 -6.09
CA SER A 44 -3.73 -3.33 -5.51
C SER A 44 -3.65 -4.55 -4.60
N ASN A 45 -4.72 -4.84 -3.85
CA ASN A 45 -4.79 -6.07 -3.06
C ASN A 45 -4.83 -7.33 -3.93
N ASP A 46 -5.42 -7.25 -5.14
CA ASP A 46 -5.40 -8.33 -6.13
C ASP A 46 -3.96 -8.60 -6.61
N GLY A 47 -3.19 -7.53 -6.86
CA GLY A 47 -1.77 -7.62 -7.22
C GLY A 47 -0.92 -8.20 -6.11
N ILE A 48 -1.13 -7.79 -4.86
CA ILE A 48 -0.45 -8.33 -3.68
C ILE A 48 -0.73 -9.82 -3.55
N LEU A 49 -2.00 -10.25 -3.63
CA LEU A 49 -2.37 -11.67 -3.62
C LEU A 49 -1.60 -12.46 -4.67
N ARG A 50 -1.65 -11.99 -5.91
CA ARG A 50 -1.03 -12.66 -7.07
C ARG A 50 0.49 -12.76 -6.94
N THR A 51 1.18 -11.66 -6.60
CA THR A 51 2.65 -11.63 -6.51
C THR A 51 3.17 -12.40 -5.32
N THR A 52 2.48 -12.32 -4.18
CA THR A 52 2.82 -13.08 -2.97
C THR A 52 2.76 -14.59 -3.22
N ILE A 53 1.63 -15.09 -3.76
CA ILE A 53 1.48 -16.53 -4.04
C ILE A 53 2.55 -16.97 -5.05
N ARG A 54 2.72 -16.25 -6.16
CA ARG A 54 3.73 -16.57 -7.16
C ARG A 54 5.14 -16.64 -6.56
N HIS A 55 5.48 -15.70 -5.69
CA HIS A 55 6.80 -15.71 -5.04
C HIS A 55 6.97 -16.94 -4.14
N CYS A 56 5.99 -17.23 -3.31
CA CYS A 56 6.03 -18.38 -2.40
C CYS A 56 6.02 -19.74 -3.11
N GLU A 57 5.44 -19.87 -4.30
CA GLU A 57 5.49 -21.10 -5.10
C GLU A 57 6.89 -21.36 -5.69
N ASN A 58 7.71 -20.32 -5.85
CA ASN A 58 9.03 -20.43 -6.47
C ASN A 58 10.18 -20.28 -5.47
N ASN A 59 9.90 -19.92 -4.21
CA ASN A 59 10.92 -19.64 -3.21
C ASN A 59 10.49 -20.13 -1.83
N HIS A 60 11.48 -20.51 -1.01
CA HIS A 60 11.21 -20.88 0.39
C HIS A 60 10.98 -19.63 1.24
N VAL A 61 9.81 -19.53 1.86
CA VAL A 61 9.40 -18.43 2.73
C VAL A 61 8.99 -18.99 4.08
N ASP A 62 9.60 -18.53 5.15
CA ASP A 62 9.27 -18.92 6.53
C ASP A 62 8.19 -18.00 7.13
N VAL A 63 8.33 -16.70 6.87
CA VAL A 63 7.46 -15.64 7.39
C VAL A 63 7.08 -14.69 6.26
N ALA A 64 5.81 -14.34 6.18
CA ALA A 64 5.29 -13.32 5.27
C ALA A 64 4.73 -12.11 6.05
N VAL A 65 5.20 -10.92 5.75
CA VAL A 65 4.67 -9.65 6.25
C VAL A 65 4.01 -8.94 5.09
N ILE A 66 2.69 -8.88 5.11
CA ILE A 66 1.89 -8.39 3.98
C ILE A 66 1.17 -7.11 4.35
N GLN A 67 1.45 -6.05 3.61
CA GLN A 67 0.75 -4.80 3.73
C GLN A 67 -0.40 -4.74 2.73
N LEU A 68 -1.62 -4.92 3.20
CA LEU A 68 -2.82 -4.69 2.40
C LEU A 68 -3.00 -3.18 2.15
N THR A 69 -3.29 -2.84 0.90
CA THR A 69 -3.39 -1.45 0.45
C THR A 69 -4.81 -0.91 0.52
N LYS A 70 -5.04 0.28 -0.03
CA LYS A 70 -6.37 0.91 -0.08
C LYS A 70 -7.39 0.00 -0.76
N ILE A 71 -8.59 -0.08 -0.18
CA ILE A 71 -9.67 -0.96 -0.66
C ILE A 71 -10.12 -0.64 -2.08
N SER A 72 -10.05 0.62 -2.49
CA SER A 72 -10.51 1.09 -3.80
C SER A 72 -9.58 0.77 -4.98
N ARG A 73 -8.38 0.21 -4.73
CA ARG A 73 -7.46 -0.16 -5.80
C ARG A 73 -7.80 -1.52 -6.38
N ARG A 74 -7.85 -1.61 -7.71
CA ARG A 74 -8.15 -2.83 -8.47
C ARG A 74 -7.10 -3.11 -9.51
N GLU A 75 -6.98 -4.35 -9.93
CA GLU A 75 -6.30 -4.75 -11.16
C GLU A 75 -7.30 -5.37 -12.14
N ILE A 76 -7.12 -5.05 -13.42
CA ILE A 76 -7.82 -5.70 -14.51
C ILE A 76 -6.80 -6.27 -15.50
N LEU A 77 -7.16 -7.36 -16.14
CA LEU A 77 -6.37 -7.90 -17.27
C LEU A 77 -6.62 -7.04 -18.50
N SER A 78 -5.55 -6.61 -19.15
CA SER A 78 -5.62 -5.87 -20.40
C SER A 78 -4.54 -6.35 -21.35
N PRO A 79 -4.87 -6.76 -22.58
CA PRO A 79 -3.89 -7.15 -23.58
C PRO A 79 -3.03 -5.96 -24.05
N ASP A 80 -3.59 -4.74 -24.00
CA ASP A 80 -2.95 -3.55 -24.58
C ASP A 80 -2.32 -2.63 -23.54
N LYS A 81 -2.72 -2.75 -22.28
CA LYS A 81 -2.28 -1.88 -21.18
C LYS A 81 -1.82 -2.71 -19.99
N GLY A 82 -0.91 -2.13 -19.20
CA GLY A 82 -0.49 -2.72 -17.94
C GLY A 82 0.86 -3.45 -18.00
N ARG A 83 1.21 -4.08 -16.88
CA ARG A 83 2.49 -4.77 -16.71
C ARG A 83 2.39 -6.22 -17.13
N LEU A 84 3.44 -6.72 -17.78
CA LEU A 84 3.56 -8.13 -18.11
C LEU A 84 3.76 -8.94 -16.83
N ASP A 85 2.98 -10.02 -16.69
CA ASP A 85 3.23 -11.03 -15.68
C ASP A 85 3.94 -12.26 -16.28
N PHE A 86 4.15 -13.28 -15.43
CA PHE A 86 4.80 -14.54 -15.84
C PHE A 86 4.09 -15.26 -17.00
N TYR A 87 2.80 -15.07 -17.15
CA TYR A 87 1.99 -15.69 -18.22
C TYR A 87 1.85 -14.79 -19.45
N CYS A 88 2.64 -13.71 -19.55
CA CYS A 88 2.51 -12.69 -20.58
C CYS A 88 1.15 -11.95 -20.59
N ASN A 89 0.39 -12.06 -19.51
CA ASN A 89 -0.79 -11.23 -19.29
C ASN A 89 -0.38 -9.85 -18.81
N ARG A 90 -1.14 -8.84 -19.18
CA ARG A 90 -0.92 -7.48 -18.72
C ARG A 90 -1.94 -7.12 -17.66
N TYR A 91 -1.45 -6.79 -16.48
CA TYR A 91 -2.26 -6.27 -15.40
C TYR A 91 -2.22 -4.74 -15.41
N TYR A 92 -3.40 -4.15 -15.48
CA TYR A 92 -3.56 -2.71 -15.46
C TYR A 92 -4.18 -2.31 -14.12
N LEU A 93 -3.42 -1.51 -13.37
CA LEU A 93 -3.91 -0.95 -12.11
C LEU A 93 -4.94 0.13 -12.41
N ILE A 94 -6.12 -0.01 -11.84
CA ILE A 94 -7.16 1.02 -11.88
C ILE A 94 -7.39 1.61 -10.49
N ASN A 95 -7.69 2.89 -10.47
CA ASN A 95 -8.04 3.62 -9.27
C ASN A 95 -8.97 4.78 -9.60
N VAL A 96 -9.62 5.33 -8.58
CA VAL A 96 -10.64 6.40 -8.74
C VAL A 96 -10.11 7.68 -9.41
N ASN A 97 -8.79 7.90 -9.39
CA ASN A 97 -8.15 9.09 -9.96
C ASN A 97 -7.70 8.87 -11.41
N SER A 98 -8.07 7.77 -12.05
CA SER A 98 -7.73 7.52 -13.45
C SER A 98 -8.36 8.54 -14.39
N GLN A 99 -7.61 8.97 -15.41
CA GLN A 99 -8.13 9.83 -16.48
C GLN A 99 -8.77 9.06 -17.63
N ASP A 100 -8.65 7.73 -17.63
CA ASP A 100 -9.26 6.84 -18.62
C ASP A 100 -10.79 6.81 -18.42
N ASP A 101 -11.55 7.14 -19.46
CA ASP A 101 -13.02 7.25 -19.38
C ASP A 101 -13.71 5.90 -19.11
N ALA A 102 -13.14 4.79 -19.56
CA ALA A 102 -13.65 3.47 -19.23
C ALA A 102 -13.47 3.18 -17.75
N ILE A 103 -12.34 3.58 -17.15
CA ILE A 103 -12.09 3.44 -15.71
C ILE A 103 -13.00 4.36 -14.91
N LYS A 104 -13.18 5.62 -15.34
CA LYS A 104 -14.15 6.53 -14.69
C LYS A 104 -15.55 5.95 -14.71
N SER A 105 -15.97 5.41 -15.86
CA SER A 105 -17.28 4.76 -15.98
C SER A 105 -17.43 3.55 -15.08
N TYR A 106 -16.37 2.73 -14.93
CA TYR A 106 -16.36 1.61 -14.00
C TYR A 106 -16.61 2.08 -12.56
N TYR A 107 -15.86 3.08 -12.08
CA TYR A 107 -16.02 3.61 -10.73
C TYR A 107 -17.37 4.31 -10.51
N ALA A 108 -17.89 4.99 -11.52
CA ALA A 108 -19.17 5.69 -11.43
C ALA A 108 -20.40 4.77 -11.43
N ASN A 109 -20.34 3.64 -12.12
CA ASN A 109 -21.52 2.85 -12.44
C ASN A 109 -21.49 1.40 -11.92
N LEU A 110 -20.33 0.85 -11.63
CA LEU A 110 -20.20 -0.59 -11.30
C LEU A 110 -19.57 -0.84 -9.93
N GLN A 111 -18.71 0.06 -9.45
CA GLN A 111 -18.04 -0.15 -8.17
C GLN A 111 -18.83 0.45 -7.04
N THR A 112 -18.97 -0.29 -5.96
CA THR A 112 -19.53 0.18 -4.69
C THR A 112 -18.51 0.07 -3.57
N HIS A 113 -18.73 0.78 -2.48
CA HIS A 113 -17.89 0.67 -1.28
C HIS A 113 -17.96 -0.74 -0.68
N GLU A 114 -19.11 -1.39 -0.77
CA GLU A 114 -19.32 -2.76 -0.35
C GLU A 114 -18.46 -3.75 -1.16
N ASP A 115 -18.38 -3.56 -2.48
CA ASP A 115 -17.52 -4.38 -3.35
C ASP A 115 -16.05 -4.21 -3.00
N ASP A 116 -15.63 -2.99 -2.67
CA ASP A 116 -14.27 -2.71 -2.24
C ASP A 116 -13.91 -3.45 -0.95
N ILE A 117 -14.81 -3.39 0.03
CA ILE A 117 -14.67 -4.10 1.29
C ILE A 117 -14.67 -5.61 1.05
N ALA A 118 -15.61 -6.13 0.27
CA ALA A 118 -15.69 -7.55 -0.05
C ALA A 118 -14.41 -8.03 -0.74
N ASN A 119 -13.87 -7.27 -1.70
CA ASN A 119 -12.62 -7.61 -2.36
C ASN A 119 -11.42 -7.60 -1.41
N PHE A 120 -11.34 -6.62 -0.51
CA PHE A 120 -10.29 -6.56 0.50
C PHE A 120 -10.29 -7.84 1.37
N TYR A 121 -11.44 -8.21 1.94
CA TYR A 121 -11.53 -9.39 2.79
C TYR A 121 -11.38 -10.69 2.02
N LYS A 122 -11.83 -10.75 0.78
CA LYS A 122 -11.56 -11.89 -0.13
C LYS A 122 -10.05 -12.10 -0.31
N ASN A 123 -9.32 -11.06 -0.66
CA ASN A 123 -7.87 -11.15 -0.87
C ASN A 123 -7.13 -11.52 0.43
N LYS A 124 -7.53 -10.92 1.56
CA LYS A 124 -7.01 -11.27 2.88
C LYS A 124 -7.24 -12.74 3.21
N PHE A 125 -8.48 -13.22 3.06
CA PHE A 125 -8.86 -14.60 3.32
C PHE A 125 -8.07 -15.59 2.48
N LEU A 126 -7.94 -15.33 1.17
CA LEU A 126 -7.20 -16.20 0.26
C LEU A 126 -5.72 -16.28 0.63
N LEU A 127 -5.08 -15.15 0.97
CA LEU A 127 -3.69 -15.16 1.48
C LEU A 127 -3.57 -15.92 2.80
N GLU A 128 -4.48 -15.67 3.73
CA GLU A 128 -4.48 -16.36 5.03
C GLU A 128 -4.63 -17.87 4.87
N HIS A 129 -5.54 -18.31 4.00
CA HIS A 129 -5.73 -19.73 3.70
C HIS A 129 -4.51 -20.33 3.02
N TYR A 130 -3.92 -19.63 2.04
CA TYR A 130 -2.71 -20.05 1.37
C TYR A 130 -1.54 -20.24 2.34
N PHE A 131 -1.27 -19.26 3.20
CA PHE A 131 -0.19 -19.35 4.18
C PHE A 131 -0.38 -20.50 5.17
N LYS A 132 -1.61 -20.70 5.65
CA LYS A 132 -1.95 -21.85 6.52
C LYS A 132 -1.68 -23.19 5.82
N THR A 133 -2.09 -23.32 4.56
CA THR A 133 -1.89 -24.55 3.76
C THR A 133 -0.41 -24.83 3.52
N LYS A 134 0.39 -23.79 3.32
CA LYS A 134 1.85 -23.90 3.09
C LYS A 134 2.68 -23.89 4.38
N ASN A 135 2.04 -23.81 5.55
CA ASN A 135 2.69 -23.68 6.86
C ASN A 135 3.65 -22.47 6.94
N ILE A 136 3.31 -21.36 6.24
CA ILE A 136 4.04 -20.11 6.28
C ILE A 136 3.43 -19.25 7.42
N LYS A 137 4.28 -18.76 8.34
CA LYS A 137 3.86 -17.81 9.35
C LYS A 137 3.59 -16.46 8.69
N TYR A 138 2.55 -15.72 9.13
CA TYR A 138 2.20 -14.48 8.45
C TYR A 138 1.69 -13.40 9.40
N PHE A 139 1.94 -12.15 9.02
CA PHE A 139 1.45 -10.97 9.69
C PHE A 139 0.92 -9.96 8.67
N PHE A 140 -0.31 -9.50 8.87
CA PHE A 140 -0.94 -8.48 8.03
C PHE A 140 -0.90 -7.12 8.70
N VAL A 141 -0.63 -6.08 7.90
CA VAL A 141 -0.86 -4.66 8.20
C VAL A 141 -1.64 -4.03 7.05
N GLN A 142 -2.25 -2.86 7.24
CA GLN A 142 -3.04 -2.21 6.19
C GLN A 142 -2.88 -0.69 6.17
N LEU A 143 -3.22 -0.08 5.03
CA LEU A 143 -3.27 1.38 4.83
C LEU A 143 -4.68 1.98 4.98
N ASN A 144 -5.67 1.21 5.36
CA ASN A 144 -7.01 1.76 5.53
C ASN A 144 -7.22 2.23 6.98
N HIS A 145 -7.91 3.35 7.16
CA HIS A 145 -8.35 3.74 8.49
C HIS A 145 -9.44 2.80 8.98
N LYS A 146 -9.44 2.49 10.28
CA LYS A 146 -10.48 1.64 10.88
C LYS A 146 -11.89 2.17 10.61
N LYS A 147 -12.09 3.50 10.66
CA LYS A 147 -13.37 4.15 10.37
C LYS A 147 -13.89 3.92 8.95
N ASN A 148 -13.01 3.58 8.01
CA ASN A 148 -13.36 3.32 6.60
C ASN A 148 -13.59 1.82 6.33
N MET A 149 -13.35 0.99 7.32
CA MET A 149 -13.54 -0.45 7.26
C MET A 149 -14.82 -0.80 8.01
N VAL A 150 -15.91 -0.86 7.25
CA VAL A 150 -17.20 -1.43 7.62
C VAL A 150 -18.07 -0.63 8.58
N PRO A 151 -19.23 -0.15 8.12
CA PRO A 151 -20.38 -0.04 9.00
C PRO A 151 -20.73 -1.45 9.53
N PRO A 152 -21.10 -1.62 10.81
CA PRO A 152 -21.46 -2.92 11.40
C PRO A 152 -22.56 -3.67 10.65
N GLU A 153 -23.32 -2.95 9.86
CA GLU A 153 -24.47 -3.48 9.11
C GLU A 153 -24.07 -4.22 7.81
N ILE A 154 -22.81 -4.04 7.33
CA ILE A 154 -22.34 -4.65 6.07
C ILE A 154 -21.19 -5.60 6.39
N GLN A 155 -21.49 -6.69 7.05
CA GLN A 155 -20.53 -7.78 7.17
C GLN A 155 -20.58 -8.65 5.91
N SER A 156 -19.59 -8.50 5.03
CA SER A 156 -19.43 -9.42 3.92
C SER A 156 -19.16 -10.84 4.47
N SER A 157 -19.63 -11.87 3.75
CA SER A 157 -19.33 -13.26 4.11
C SER A 157 -17.82 -13.51 4.23
N TRP A 158 -17.00 -12.82 3.45
CA TRP A 158 -15.54 -12.89 3.51
C TRP A 158 -14.97 -12.36 4.83
N GLN A 159 -15.57 -11.33 5.39
CA GLN A 159 -15.18 -10.81 6.70
C GLN A 159 -15.43 -11.79 7.82
N LEU A 160 -16.57 -12.52 7.76
CA LEU A 160 -16.90 -13.57 8.73
C LEU A 160 -15.91 -14.74 8.64
N MET A 161 -15.41 -15.06 7.44
CA MET A 161 -14.42 -16.12 7.23
C MET A 161 -12.99 -15.73 7.66
N SER A 162 -12.69 -14.44 7.76
CA SER A 162 -11.38 -13.92 8.19
C SER A 162 -11.56 -12.76 9.20
N PRO A 163 -12.08 -13.03 10.41
CA PRO A 163 -12.55 -12.00 11.34
C PRO A 163 -11.43 -11.23 12.06
N LYS A 164 -10.20 -11.73 12.05
CA LYS A 164 -9.10 -11.06 12.75
C LYS A 164 -8.86 -9.65 12.19
N PRO A 165 -8.94 -8.59 13.01
CA PRO A 165 -8.67 -7.24 12.55
C PRO A 165 -7.22 -7.11 12.08
N VAL A 166 -7.04 -6.29 11.05
CA VAL A 166 -5.70 -5.97 10.52
C VAL A 166 -5.28 -4.61 11.10
N PRO A 167 -4.12 -4.52 11.76
CA PRO A 167 -3.61 -3.25 12.26
C PRO A 167 -3.40 -2.22 11.14
N SER A 168 -3.86 -0.99 11.35
CA SER A 168 -3.64 0.11 10.44
C SER A 168 -2.27 0.76 10.67
N LEU A 169 -1.49 0.93 9.63
CA LEU A 169 -0.21 1.66 9.71
C LEU A 169 -0.42 3.15 10.00
N TYR A 170 -1.54 3.74 9.62
CA TYR A 170 -1.88 5.10 10.05
C TYR A 170 -2.04 5.18 11.57
N ASP A 171 -2.71 4.20 12.19
CA ASP A 171 -2.85 4.15 13.65
C ASP A 171 -1.47 3.96 14.33
N VAL A 172 -0.60 3.14 13.75
CA VAL A 172 0.78 2.93 14.25
C VAL A 172 1.57 4.24 14.23
N LEU A 173 1.41 5.05 13.20
CA LEU A 173 2.10 6.33 13.06
C LEU A 173 1.42 7.47 13.83
N GLY A 174 0.26 7.24 14.46
CA GLY A 174 -0.45 8.22 15.27
C GLY A 174 -1.40 9.11 14.49
N GLY A 175 -1.80 8.72 13.28
CA GLY A 175 -2.78 9.44 12.46
C GLY A 175 -2.39 9.63 11.01
N GLU A 176 -3.07 10.55 10.34
CA GLU A 176 -2.83 10.89 8.93
C GLU A 176 -1.50 11.64 8.74
N SER A 177 -0.97 11.57 7.54
CA SER A 177 0.37 12.04 7.16
C SER A 177 0.70 13.49 7.56
N PHE A 178 -0.29 14.35 7.70
CA PHE A 178 -0.09 15.77 7.99
C PHE A 178 0.02 16.13 9.48
N SER A 179 -0.21 15.19 10.38
CA SER A 179 -0.29 15.45 11.82
C SER A 179 0.87 14.86 12.64
N THR A 180 1.82 14.19 12.01
CA THR A 180 2.87 13.45 12.73
C THR A 180 4.28 13.72 12.17
N PRO A 181 5.34 13.58 12.99
CA PRO A 181 6.73 13.81 12.56
C PRO A 181 7.30 12.67 11.69
N TYR A 182 6.46 11.71 11.28
CA TYR A 182 6.88 10.53 10.53
C TYR A 182 6.80 10.69 9.00
N PHE A 183 6.44 11.90 8.55
CA PHE A 183 6.36 12.29 7.15
C PHE A 183 7.17 13.56 6.91
N ASP A 184 7.81 13.67 5.75
CA ASP A 184 8.61 14.85 5.40
C ASP A 184 7.75 15.92 4.74
N HIS A 185 7.17 16.80 5.56
CA HIS A 185 6.31 17.88 5.07
C HIS A 185 7.07 18.99 4.32
N SER A 186 8.41 19.06 4.47
CA SER A 186 9.26 19.98 3.75
C SER A 186 9.66 19.52 2.34
N LYS A 187 9.38 18.27 1.99
CA LYS A 187 9.71 17.68 0.71
C LYS A 187 8.45 17.46 -0.10
N PHE A 188 8.44 17.99 -1.32
CA PHE A 188 7.29 17.91 -2.22
C PHE A 188 7.60 17.00 -3.39
N THR A 189 6.59 16.22 -3.78
CA THR A 189 6.60 15.53 -5.08
C THR A 189 5.76 16.35 -6.05
N VAL A 190 6.32 16.67 -7.22
CA VAL A 190 5.56 17.33 -8.27
C VAL A 190 4.68 16.29 -8.95
N VAL A 191 3.38 16.43 -8.81
CA VAL A 191 2.41 15.53 -9.44
C VAL A 191 1.77 16.24 -10.64
N HIS A 192 1.63 15.50 -11.74
CA HIS A 192 0.85 15.96 -12.88
C HIS A 192 -0.61 16.17 -12.47
N GLU A 193 -1.18 17.29 -12.88
CA GLU A 193 -2.46 17.79 -12.40
C GLU A 193 -3.61 16.80 -12.39
N HIS A 194 -4.36 16.87 -11.27
CA HIS A 194 -5.75 16.50 -11.18
C HIS A 194 -6.57 17.76 -10.80
N PRO A 195 -7.45 18.26 -11.66
CA PRO A 195 -8.25 19.46 -11.40
C PRO A 195 -9.09 19.35 -10.12
N GLU A 196 -9.46 18.13 -9.75
CA GLU A 196 -10.34 17.80 -8.61
C GLU A 196 -9.65 17.95 -7.25
N LEU A 197 -8.31 18.00 -7.19
CA LEU A 197 -7.56 18.20 -5.95
C LEU A 197 -7.40 19.68 -5.57
N SER A 198 -7.91 20.59 -6.42
CA SER A 198 -7.77 22.04 -6.21
C SER A 198 -8.60 22.59 -5.05
N GLU A 199 -9.58 21.85 -4.55
CA GLU A 199 -10.45 22.31 -3.46
C GLU A 199 -9.89 22.06 -2.05
N TYR A 200 -8.80 21.27 -1.92
CA TYR A 200 -8.24 20.89 -0.62
C TYR A 200 -6.90 21.58 -0.33
N GLY A 201 -6.93 22.89 -0.06
CA GLY A 201 -5.86 23.57 0.69
C GLY A 201 -4.51 23.78 -0.01
N ILE A 202 -4.44 23.73 -1.32
CA ILE A 202 -3.19 23.79 -2.10
C ILE A 202 -2.58 25.22 -2.17
N GLU A 203 -3.30 26.27 -1.83
CA GLU A 203 -2.76 27.64 -1.80
C GLU A 203 -1.63 27.83 -0.79
N LEU A 204 -1.69 27.17 0.35
CA LEU A 204 -0.64 27.20 1.39
C LEU A 204 0.70 26.60 0.92
N ILE A 205 0.68 25.71 -0.06
CA ILE A 205 1.86 24.97 -0.53
C ILE A 205 2.71 25.80 -1.49
N ARG A 206 2.13 26.76 -2.20
CA ARG A 206 2.86 27.57 -3.19
C ARG A 206 3.93 28.48 -2.59
N GLU A 207 3.79 28.90 -1.34
CA GLU A 207 4.73 29.81 -0.69
C GLU A 207 6.01 29.10 -0.22
N GLU A 208 5.94 27.79 0.05
CA GLU A 208 7.09 27.03 0.58
C GLU A 208 7.96 26.36 -0.50
N LEU A 209 7.55 26.39 -1.76
CA LEU A 209 8.34 25.82 -2.85
C LEU A 209 9.61 26.64 -3.11
N LYS A 210 10.73 25.97 -3.27
CA LYS A 210 11.97 26.61 -3.76
C LYS A 210 11.74 27.15 -5.18
N PRO A 211 12.47 28.22 -5.58
CA PRO A 211 12.31 28.85 -6.89
C PRO A 211 12.40 27.89 -8.09
N ASP A 212 13.33 26.93 -8.01
CA ASP A 212 13.52 25.88 -9.01
C ASP A 212 12.32 24.91 -9.09
N GLN A 213 11.72 24.59 -7.95
CA GLN A 213 10.52 23.76 -7.88
C GLN A 213 9.27 24.49 -8.40
N LYS A 214 9.19 25.83 -8.16
CA LYS A 214 8.12 26.67 -8.73
C LYS A 214 8.22 26.75 -10.25
N ALA A 215 9.42 26.83 -10.79
CA ALA A 215 9.68 26.86 -12.23
C ALA A 215 9.34 25.51 -12.90
N LEU A 216 9.65 24.40 -12.24
CA LEU A 216 9.31 23.03 -12.71
C LEU A 216 7.83 22.72 -12.59
N ALA A 217 7.14 23.36 -11.63
CA ALA A 217 5.72 23.13 -11.39
C ALA A 217 4.84 23.64 -12.52
N GLY A 218 5.26 24.71 -13.27
CA GLY A 218 4.44 25.30 -14.33
C GLY A 218 2.98 25.54 -13.90
N GLU A 219 2.16 26.13 -14.74
CA GLU A 219 0.73 26.34 -14.42
C GLU A 219 -0.08 25.03 -14.34
N LYS A 220 0.50 23.92 -14.78
CA LYS A 220 -0.17 22.59 -14.89
C LYS A 220 0.29 21.56 -13.88
N LYS A 221 1.20 21.87 -12.94
CA LYS A 221 1.71 20.91 -11.96
C LYS A 221 1.49 21.46 -10.55
N LYS A 222 0.74 20.75 -9.74
CA LYS A 222 0.49 21.10 -8.34
C LYS A 222 1.43 20.29 -7.45
N PRO A 223 2.13 20.92 -6.51
CA PRO A 223 2.94 20.20 -5.55
C PRO A 223 2.04 19.42 -4.60
N GLN A 224 2.41 18.18 -4.31
CA GLN A 224 1.80 17.40 -3.24
C GLN A 224 2.83 17.15 -2.15
N TYR A 225 2.38 17.17 -0.89
CA TYR A 225 3.21 16.73 0.21
C TYR A 225 3.59 15.26 0.03
N ARG A 226 4.79 14.90 0.47
CA ARG A 226 5.15 13.51 0.58
C ARG A 226 4.18 12.82 1.53
N THR A 227 3.52 11.79 1.02
CA THR A 227 2.52 11.03 1.76
C THR A 227 3.03 9.67 2.23
N HIS A 228 4.32 9.41 1.99
CA HIS A 228 5.00 8.19 2.40
C HIS A 228 5.77 8.44 3.71
N PRO A 229 5.88 7.44 4.58
CA PRO A 229 6.66 7.56 5.80
C PRO A 229 8.13 7.89 5.52
N ASN A 230 8.70 8.78 6.31
CA ASN A 230 10.14 9.04 6.32
C ASN A 230 10.88 7.94 7.12
N SER A 231 12.22 8.06 7.27
CA SER A 231 13.03 7.08 8.01
C SER A 231 12.54 6.85 9.45
N LYS A 232 12.06 7.89 10.13
CA LYS A 232 11.49 7.76 11.48
C LYS A 232 10.17 6.99 11.47
N GLY A 233 9.33 7.24 10.45
CA GLY A 233 8.09 6.50 10.23
C GLY A 233 8.36 5.02 9.94
N HIS A 234 9.32 4.73 9.08
CA HIS A 234 9.74 3.36 8.80
C HIS A 234 10.29 2.65 10.03
N ARG A 235 11.10 3.33 10.86
CA ARG A 235 11.58 2.78 12.13
C ARG A 235 10.41 2.41 13.05
N LYS A 236 9.43 3.30 13.22
CA LYS A 236 8.26 3.04 14.05
C LYS A 236 7.41 1.88 13.54
N ILE A 237 7.26 1.74 12.21
CA ILE A 237 6.59 0.59 11.59
C ILE A 237 7.39 -0.69 11.87
N ALA A 238 8.72 -0.65 11.72
CA ALA A 238 9.58 -1.80 12.02
C ALA A 238 9.43 -2.27 13.47
N ASP A 239 9.52 -1.35 14.43
CA ASP A 239 9.36 -1.65 15.87
C ASP A 239 8.01 -2.29 16.17
N PHE A 240 6.93 -1.80 15.51
CA PHE A 240 5.61 -2.39 15.63
C PHE A 240 5.56 -3.82 15.07
N ILE A 241 6.12 -4.04 13.88
CA ILE A 241 6.17 -5.38 13.25
C ILE A 241 7.01 -6.33 14.10
N ILE A 242 8.20 -5.94 14.54
CA ILE A 242 9.08 -6.72 15.41
C ILE A 242 8.34 -7.17 16.67
N LYS A 243 7.62 -6.26 17.33
CA LYS A 243 6.81 -6.58 18.51
C LYS A 243 5.78 -7.69 18.24
N ASN A 244 5.18 -7.69 17.06
CA ASN A 244 4.12 -8.63 16.69
C ASN A 244 4.66 -9.95 16.11
N LEU A 245 5.91 -9.99 15.65
CA LEU A 245 6.56 -11.22 15.18
C LEU A 245 7.28 -12.00 16.28
N LYS A 246 7.23 -11.56 17.54
CA LYS A 246 7.78 -12.30 18.68
C LYS A 246 7.17 -13.70 18.72
N GLY A 247 8.02 -14.72 18.69
CA GLY A 247 7.61 -16.13 18.66
C GLY A 247 7.38 -16.72 17.26
N PHE A 248 7.68 -15.96 16.21
CA PHE A 248 7.72 -16.48 14.83
C PHE A 248 9.09 -17.11 14.51
N PHE A 249 10.12 -16.69 15.20
CA PHE A 249 11.52 -17.12 15.09
C PHE A 249 11.98 -17.88 16.31
#